data_517fd4e0c53d69957ae06ca981d3aae8
#
_entry.id   517fd4e0c53d69957ae06ca981d3aae8
#
_cell.length_a   1.000
_cell.length_b   1.000
_cell.length_c   1.000
_cell.angle_alpha   90.00
_cell.angle_beta   90.00
_cell.angle_gamma   90.00
#
_symmetry.space_group_name_H-M   'P 1'
#
loop_
_entity.id
_entity.type
_entity.pdbx_description
1 polymer ?
#
loop_
_entity_poly.entity_id
_entity_poly.type
_entity_poly.pdbx_seq_one_letter_code
_entity_poly.pdbx_strand_id
1 'polypeptide(L)'
;MEENKQQTQPASSRPADGKLYLIPSFLGEDNKSIIPDQVKEMVGTLDEFIVENAKTARRYLRAIGFTKNFDTEVVINEIDKHGENIAPKLLANISKGKNIGIISEAGNPCIADPGHELVRYAHSRGIQVVPLVGPSSILLALIASGMNGQQFTFHGYLPIQSADRMKKLRQLEEIARRHNITQIFMETPFRNDSLVRDALQVLDGDTKLCVACDLTLPTESISTKKVSDWKKQVPDLHKRYSIFLLGG
;
A
#
# COMPACT_ATOMS: atom_id res chain seq x y z
N MET A 1 -15.13 62.62 -6.60
CA MET A 1 -15.20 61.12 -6.60
C MET A 1 -13.79 60.63 -6.81
N GLU A 2 -13.07 60.33 -5.73
CA GLU A 2 -11.71 59.76 -5.79
C GLU A 2 -11.83 58.25 -5.73
N GLU A 3 -11.38 57.58 -6.79
CA GLU A 3 -11.30 56.13 -6.86
C GLU A 3 -10.12 55.66 -6.03
N ASN A 4 -10.43 54.95 -4.95
CA ASN A 4 -9.47 54.32 -4.06
C ASN A 4 -8.92 53.02 -4.69
N LYS A 5 -7.78 53.11 -5.39
CA LYS A 5 -7.06 51.97 -5.90
C LYS A 5 -6.36 51.25 -4.74
N GLN A 6 -7.00 50.24 -4.19
CA GLN A 6 -6.34 49.28 -3.32
C GLN A 6 -5.26 48.52 -4.14
N GLN A 7 -3.99 48.85 -3.88
CA GLN A 7 -2.84 48.07 -4.34
C GLN A 7 -2.84 46.76 -3.59
N THR A 8 -3.17 45.67 -4.30
CA THR A 8 -2.89 44.31 -3.84
C THR A 8 -1.37 44.13 -3.82
N GLN A 9 -0.79 44.06 -2.64
CA GLN A 9 0.61 43.69 -2.47
C GLN A 9 0.82 42.26 -3.04
N PRO A 10 1.88 42.02 -3.82
CA PRO A 10 2.21 40.65 -4.27
C PRO A 10 2.53 39.80 -3.03
N ALA A 11 1.94 38.61 -2.98
CA ALA A 11 2.20 37.63 -1.95
C ALA A 11 3.72 37.43 -1.84
N SER A 12 4.26 37.63 -0.64
CA SER A 12 5.67 37.37 -0.33
C SER A 12 6.01 35.94 -0.79
N SER A 13 7.02 35.82 -1.66
CA SER A 13 7.57 34.53 -2.06
C SER A 13 8.15 33.83 -0.82
N ARG A 14 7.34 32.98 -0.18
CA ARG A 14 7.90 31.99 0.76
C ARG A 14 8.89 31.13 -0.04
N PRO A 15 10.08 30.80 0.53
CA PRO A 15 10.93 29.81 -0.10
C PRO A 15 10.06 28.59 -0.40
N ALA A 16 10.23 27.99 -1.59
CA ALA A 16 9.44 26.84 -2.00
C ALA A 16 9.58 25.76 -0.90
N ASP A 17 8.49 25.52 -0.17
CA ASP A 17 8.46 24.47 0.84
C ASP A 17 8.80 23.13 0.14
N GLY A 18 9.54 22.25 0.82
CA GLY A 18 9.83 20.91 0.33
C GLY A 18 8.54 20.10 0.17
N LYS A 19 8.64 18.93 -0.44
CA LYS A 19 7.52 18.03 -0.74
C LYS A 19 7.62 16.72 0.03
N LEU A 20 6.49 16.11 0.29
CA LEU A 20 6.40 14.76 0.83
C LEU A 20 6.13 13.77 -0.32
N TYR A 21 7.09 12.89 -0.61
CA TYR A 21 6.97 11.87 -1.64
C TYR A 21 6.54 10.54 -1.04
N LEU A 22 5.51 9.91 -1.63
CA LEU A 22 5.09 8.56 -1.26
C LEU A 22 5.73 7.60 -2.27
N ILE A 23 6.72 6.84 -1.81
CA ILE A 23 7.60 6.02 -2.64
C ILE A 23 7.14 4.57 -2.58
N PRO A 24 6.72 3.96 -3.71
CA PRO A 24 6.35 2.56 -3.75
C PRO A 24 7.58 1.66 -3.60
N SER A 25 7.39 0.48 -3.02
CA SER A 25 8.41 -0.57 -2.92
C SER A 25 7.99 -1.84 -3.68
N PHE A 26 8.85 -2.85 -3.68
CA PHE A 26 8.55 -4.16 -4.29
C PHE A 26 7.40 -4.86 -3.55
N LEU A 27 6.67 -5.75 -4.25
CA LEU A 27 5.65 -6.59 -3.62
C LEU A 27 6.22 -7.89 -3.01
N GLY A 28 7.45 -8.21 -3.30
CA GLY A 28 8.18 -9.37 -2.82
C GLY A 28 9.68 -9.15 -3.03
N GLU A 29 10.45 -10.23 -3.11
CA GLU A 29 11.89 -10.12 -3.27
C GLU A 29 12.28 -9.45 -4.60
N ASP A 30 13.32 -8.67 -4.55
CA ASP A 30 13.99 -7.82 -5.53
C ASP A 30 13.57 -7.96 -7.02
N ASN A 31 12.38 -7.46 -7.37
CA ASN A 31 12.00 -7.28 -8.77
C ASN A 31 12.14 -5.80 -9.18
N LYS A 32 13.35 -5.41 -9.57
CA LYS A 32 13.71 -4.03 -9.91
C LYS A 32 12.93 -3.49 -11.11
N SER A 33 12.46 -4.35 -12.00
CA SER A 33 11.78 -3.97 -13.24
C SER A 33 10.39 -3.39 -13.03
N ILE A 34 9.76 -3.66 -11.87
CA ILE A 34 8.41 -3.16 -11.58
C ILE A 34 8.39 -1.72 -11.06
N ILE A 35 9.55 -1.14 -10.71
CA ILE A 35 9.65 0.27 -10.30
C ILE A 35 10.05 1.10 -11.52
N PRO A 36 9.22 2.07 -11.95
CA PRO A 36 9.52 2.92 -13.11
C PRO A 36 10.83 3.70 -12.93
N ASP A 37 11.56 3.91 -14.03
CA ASP A 37 12.85 4.63 -13.97
C ASP A 37 12.69 6.07 -13.49
N GLN A 38 11.58 6.75 -13.84
CA GLN A 38 11.26 8.08 -13.32
C GLN A 38 11.16 8.10 -11.78
N VAL A 39 10.67 7.01 -11.16
CA VAL A 39 10.63 6.88 -9.70
C VAL A 39 12.03 6.72 -9.14
N LYS A 40 12.87 5.89 -9.76
CA LYS A 40 14.27 5.70 -9.36
C LYS A 40 15.05 7.01 -9.44
N GLU A 41 14.88 7.77 -10.53
CA GLU A 41 15.50 9.09 -10.71
C GLU A 41 15.06 10.08 -9.62
N MET A 42 13.75 10.17 -9.35
CA MET A 42 13.23 11.04 -8.29
C MET A 42 13.78 10.64 -6.92
N VAL A 43 13.77 9.36 -6.57
CA VAL A 43 14.31 8.84 -5.30
C VAL A 43 15.80 9.16 -5.17
N GLY A 44 16.56 9.09 -6.26
CA GLY A 44 17.98 9.46 -6.30
C GLY A 44 18.27 10.92 -5.90
N THR A 45 17.30 11.82 -6.02
CA THR A 45 17.45 13.23 -5.61
C THR A 45 17.27 13.44 -4.10
N LEU A 46 16.62 12.52 -3.40
CA LEU A 46 16.26 12.65 -1.99
C LEU A 46 17.47 12.34 -1.07
N ASP A 47 17.49 12.96 0.09
CA ASP A 47 18.47 12.71 1.15
C ASP A 47 17.83 12.43 2.53
N GLU A 48 16.50 12.44 2.60
CA GLU A 48 15.76 12.14 3.84
C GLU A 48 14.59 11.21 3.58
N PHE A 49 14.52 10.12 4.37
CA PHE A 49 13.49 9.10 4.26
C PHE A 49 12.85 8.78 5.60
N ILE A 50 11.56 8.48 5.55
CA ILE A 50 10.77 7.95 6.65
C ILE A 50 10.37 6.53 6.26
N VAL A 51 10.66 5.55 7.10
CA VAL A 51 10.56 4.13 6.79
C VAL A 51 10.00 3.34 7.99
N GLU A 52 9.52 2.13 7.75
CA GLU A 52 9.13 1.23 8.82
C GLU A 52 10.34 0.50 9.43
N ASN A 53 11.33 0.18 8.59
CA ASN A 53 12.56 -0.49 8.99
C ASN A 53 13.73 0.00 8.13
N ALA A 54 14.76 0.54 8.79
CA ALA A 54 15.90 1.13 8.09
C ALA A 54 16.73 0.09 7.31
N LYS A 55 16.81 -1.15 7.76
CA LYS A 55 17.57 -2.21 7.09
C LYS A 55 16.93 -2.60 5.76
N THR A 56 15.63 -2.84 5.75
CA THR A 56 14.88 -3.19 4.53
C THR A 56 14.83 -2.04 3.56
N ALA A 57 14.62 -0.82 4.03
CA ALA A 57 14.64 0.40 3.22
C ALA A 57 16.00 0.64 2.54
N ARG A 58 17.12 0.48 3.27
CA ARG A 58 18.47 0.59 2.68
C ARG A 58 18.69 -0.46 1.59
N ARG A 59 18.23 -1.71 1.81
CA ARG A 59 18.31 -2.78 0.80
C ARG A 59 17.50 -2.41 -0.44
N TYR A 60 16.25 -1.96 -0.26
CA TYR A 60 15.40 -1.50 -1.36
C TYR A 60 16.06 -0.35 -2.14
N LEU A 61 16.52 0.70 -1.47
CA LEU A 61 17.19 1.85 -2.10
C LEU A 61 18.39 1.40 -2.93
N ARG A 62 19.27 0.53 -2.40
CA ARG A 62 20.39 -0.03 -3.17
C ARG A 62 19.92 -0.83 -4.37
N ALA A 63 18.86 -1.64 -4.22
CA ALA A 63 18.31 -2.46 -5.29
C ALA A 63 17.79 -1.62 -6.47
N ILE A 64 17.22 -0.43 -6.22
CA ILE A 64 16.77 0.47 -7.30
C ILE A 64 17.86 1.40 -7.85
N GLY A 65 19.11 1.28 -7.38
CA GLY A 65 20.25 2.04 -7.90
C GLY A 65 20.58 3.33 -7.12
N PHE A 66 20.09 3.49 -5.91
CA PHE A 66 20.42 4.64 -5.05
C PHE A 66 21.90 4.60 -4.63
N THR A 67 22.66 5.69 -4.88
CA THR A 67 24.12 5.72 -4.76
C THR A 67 24.66 6.46 -3.54
N LYS A 68 23.88 7.39 -2.96
CA LYS A 68 24.34 8.22 -1.83
C LYS A 68 24.77 7.38 -0.63
N ASN A 69 25.71 7.89 0.14
CA ASN A 69 26.21 7.23 1.36
C ASN A 69 25.18 7.38 2.50
N PHE A 70 24.72 6.24 3.05
CA PHE A 70 23.72 6.23 4.12
C PHE A 70 24.21 6.78 5.45
N ASP A 71 25.50 6.84 5.68
CA ASP A 71 26.06 7.28 6.97
C ASP A 71 26.40 8.77 6.98
N THR A 72 26.62 9.38 5.79
CA THR A 72 27.08 10.78 5.68
C THR A 72 26.16 11.70 4.88
N GLU A 73 25.33 11.15 3.98
CA GLU A 73 24.52 11.94 3.05
C GLU A 73 23.00 11.75 3.23
N VAL A 74 22.59 10.75 3.99
CA VAL A 74 21.17 10.35 4.06
C VAL A 74 20.68 10.27 5.51
N VAL A 75 19.53 10.86 5.77
CA VAL A 75 18.82 10.73 7.04
C VAL A 75 17.70 9.69 6.87
N ILE A 76 17.71 8.64 7.69
CA ILE A 76 16.64 7.64 7.74
C ILE A 76 15.99 7.67 9.12
N ASN A 77 14.71 8.01 9.14
CA ASN A 77 13.88 8.03 10.34
C ASN A 77 12.92 6.84 10.33
N GLU A 78 12.92 6.02 11.36
CA GLU A 78 11.93 4.94 11.50
C GLU A 78 10.64 5.47 12.13
N ILE A 79 9.49 5.02 11.59
CA ILE A 79 8.19 5.29 12.19
C ILE A 79 8.04 4.40 13.42
N ASP A 80 7.93 5.00 14.59
CA ASP A 80 7.51 4.27 15.77
C ASP A 80 6.01 3.92 15.66
N LYS A 81 5.71 2.64 15.61
CA LYS A 81 4.32 2.12 15.51
C LYS A 81 3.44 2.50 16.71
N HIS A 82 4.03 2.94 17.80
CA HIS A 82 3.36 3.30 19.05
C HIS A 82 3.52 4.77 19.44
N GLY A 83 4.23 5.57 18.62
CA GLY A 83 4.51 6.99 18.91
C GLY A 83 3.35 7.90 18.52
N GLU A 84 2.65 8.45 19.48
CA GLU A 84 1.67 9.51 19.27
C GLU A 84 2.39 10.82 18.85
N ASN A 85 1.86 11.51 17.80
CA ASN A 85 2.30 12.87 17.37
C ASN A 85 3.74 13.03 16.88
N ILE A 86 4.33 12.03 16.24
CA ILE A 86 5.68 12.14 15.67
C ILE A 86 5.74 12.92 14.35
N ALA A 87 4.61 13.13 13.66
CA ALA A 87 4.54 13.79 12.37
C ALA A 87 5.21 15.18 12.33
N PRO A 88 5.01 16.09 13.31
CA PRO A 88 5.70 17.38 13.33
C PRO A 88 7.22 17.27 13.34
N LYS A 89 7.76 16.27 14.05
CA LYS A 89 9.20 16.03 14.14
C LYS A 89 9.76 15.47 12.83
N LEU A 90 9.10 14.44 12.29
CA LEU A 90 9.54 13.74 11.07
C LEU A 90 9.46 14.63 9.82
N LEU A 91 8.52 15.57 9.77
CA LEU A 91 8.31 16.48 8.64
C LEU A 91 8.92 17.87 8.87
N ALA A 92 9.67 18.09 9.95
CA ALA A 92 10.22 19.42 10.32
C ALA A 92 11.10 20.05 9.23
N ASN A 93 11.85 19.23 8.48
CA ASN A 93 12.78 19.71 7.47
C ASN A 93 12.09 20.14 6.16
N ILE A 94 10.82 19.81 5.94
CA ILE A 94 10.05 20.25 4.77
C ILE A 94 9.92 21.77 4.76
N SER A 95 9.67 22.40 5.91
CA SER A 95 9.62 23.86 6.03
C SER A 95 10.93 24.57 5.73
N LYS A 96 12.04 23.82 5.70
CA LYS A 96 13.38 24.30 5.30
C LYS A 96 13.67 24.05 3.82
N GLY A 97 12.66 23.67 3.02
CA GLY A 97 12.79 23.38 1.60
C GLY A 97 13.30 21.96 1.27
N LYS A 98 13.42 21.06 2.26
CA LYS A 98 13.86 19.67 2.01
C LYS A 98 12.70 18.78 1.56
N ASN A 99 12.95 17.96 0.57
CA ASN A 99 12.05 16.90 0.15
C ASN A 99 12.26 15.67 1.03
N ILE A 100 11.15 15.02 1.46
CA ILE A 100 11.18 13.82 2.30
C ILE A 100 10.42 12.71 1.58
N GLY A 101 10.97 11.48 1.59
CA GLY A 101 10.32 10.29 1.03
C GLY A 101 9.78 9.37 2.13
N ILE A 102 8.55 8.87 2.00
CA ILE A 102 8.03 7.75 2.80
C ILE A 102 8.15 6.48 1.97
N ILE A 103 8.73 5.43 2.54
CA ILE A 103 8.87 4.10 1.93
C ILE A 103 8.19 3.08 2.84
N SER A 104 7.29 2.24 2.29
CA SER A 104 6.67 1.09 2.97
C SER A 104 7.48 -0.20 2.75
N GLU A 105 7.17 -1.22 3.53
CA GLU A 105 7.80 -2.55 3.38
C GLU A 105 7.39 -3.23 2.08
N ALA A 106 6.15 -3.05 1.60
CA ALA A 106 5.68 -3.63 0.35
C ALA A 106 4.64 -2.76 -0.36
N GLY A 107 4.79 -2.52 -1.66
CA GLY A 107 3.82 -1.78 -2.47
C GLY A 107 3.76 -0.29 -2.15
N ASN A 108 2.57 0.29 -2.09
CA ASN A 108 2.38 1.72 -1.88
C ASN A 108 2.26 2.07 -0.39
N PRO A 109 2.97 3.08 0.12
CA PRO A 109 2.86 3.51 1.50
C PRO A 109 1.45 3.99 1.84
N CYS A 110 1.09 3.94 3.10
CA CYS A 110 -0.21 4.33 3.65
C CYS A 110 -1.40 3.42 3.30
N ILE A 111 -1.19 2.32 2.58
CA ILE A 111 -2.24 1.33 2.28
C ILE A 111 -1.94 0.05 3.06
N ALA A 112 -2.70 -0.20 4.11
CA ALA A 112 -2.47 -1.26 5.10
C ALA A 112 -1.14 -1.15 5.87
N ASP A 113 -0.42 -0.07 5.65
CA ASP A 113 0.88 0.28 6.23
C ASP A 113 0.79 1.63 6.96
N PRO A 114 1.71 1.94 7.87
CA PRO A 114 1.77 3.23 8.53
C PRO A 114 2.08 4.37 7.54
N GLY A 115 1.84 5.62 7.98
CA GLY A 115 2.18 6.82 7.20
C GLY A 115 0.99 7.73 6.90
N HIS A 116 -0.26 7.25 6.95
CA HIS A 116 -1.43 8.09 6.70
C HIS A 116 -1.52 9.30 7.64
N GLU A 117 -1.03 9.19 8.88
CA GLU A 117 -0.93 10.28 9.85
C GLU A 117 0.02 11.39 9.36
N LEU A 118 1.15 11.01 8.74
CA LEU A 118 2.09 11.95 8.16
C LEU A 118 1.47 12.69 6.98
N VAL A 119 0.74 11.98 6.13
CA VAL A 119 0.01 12.57 5.00
C VAL A 119 -1.07 13.53 5.49
N ARG A 120 -1.85 13.14 6.50
CA ARG A 120 -2.87 14.00 7.11
C ARG A 120 -2.24 15.28 7.70
N TYR A 121 -1.13 15.15 8.42
CA TYR A 121 -0.39 16.30 8.93
C TYR A 121 0.16 17.18 7.80
N ALA A 122 0.73 16.60 6.75
CA ALA A 122 1.21 17.34 5.59
C ALA A 122 0.10 18.21 4.98
N HIS A 123 -1.09 17.65 4.74
CA HIS A 123 -2.24 18.40 4.25
C HIS A 123 -2.66 19.52 5.21
N SER A 124 -2.66 19.29 6.52
CA SER A 124 -3.01 20.31 7.51
C SER A 124 -2.03 21.50 7.54
N ARG A 125 -0.85 21.33 6.99
CA ARG A 125 0.22 22.33 6.89
C ARG A 125 0.40 22.91 5.49
N GLY A 126 -0.42 22.50 4.52
CA GLY A 126 -0.30 22.93 3.12
C GLY A 126 0.93 22.36 2.41
N ILE A 127 1.55 21.30 2.95
CA ILE A 127 2.69 20.61 2.34
C ILE A 127 2.19 19.81 1.13
N GLN A 128 2.85 19.96 0.00
CA GLN A 128 2.54 19.18 -1.19
C GLN A 128 2.90 17.70 -0.98
N VAL A 129 1.89 16.83 -1.12
CA VAL A 129 2.07 15.37 -1.12
C VAL A 129 2.13 14.88 -2.57
N VAL A 130 3.15 14.09 -2.90
CA VAL A 130 3.40 13.59 -4.25
C VAL A 130 3.46 12.06 -4.23
N PRO A 131 2.36 11.36 -4.59
CA PRO A 131 2.40 9.91 -4.75
C PRO A 131 3.19 9.56 -6.01
N LEU A 132 4.13 8.63 -5.89
CA LEU A 132 4.86 8.09 -7.02
C LEU A 132 4.19 6.81 -7.53
N VAL A 133 4.26 6.59 -8.85
CA VAL A 133 3.66 5.43 -9.51
C VAL A 133 4.41 4.16 -9.14
N GLY A 134 3.67 3.13 -8.71
CA GLY A 134 4.28 1.85 -8.38
C GLY A 134 3.29 0.71 -8.22
N PRO A 135 3.77 -0.50 -7.93
CA PRO A 135 2.95 -1.69 -7.86
C PRO A 135 1.97 -1.64 -6.67
N SER A 136 0.79 -2.21 -6.88
CA SER A 136 -0.21 -2.44 -5.85
C SER A 136 -0.74 -3.86 -5.96
N SER A 137 -0.51 -4.69 -4.96
CA SER A 137 -1.03 -6.06 -4.95
C SER A 137 -2.56 -6.11 -5.03
N ILE A 138 -3.23 -5.14 -4.42
CA ILE A 138 -4.70 -5.03 -4.41
C ILE A 138 -5.22 -4.80 -5.82
N LEU A 139 -4.66 -3.82 -6.55
CA LEU A 139 -5.10 -3.50 -7.91
C LEU A 139 -4.68 -4.58 -8.91
N LEU A 140 -3.47 -5.14 -8.79
CA LEU A 140 -3.02 -6.24 -9.65
C LEU A 140 -3.90 -7.47 -9.49
N ALA A 141 -4.25 -7.84 -8.26
CA ALA A 141 -5.19 -8.91 -8.00
C ALA A 141 -6.57 -8.63 -8.59
N LEU A 142 -7.10 -7.41 -8.42
CA LEU A 142 -8.42 -7.02 -8.93
C LEU A 142 -8.49 -7.09 -10.44
N ILE A 143 -7.56 -6.48 -11.18
CA ILE A 143 -7.57 -6.47 -12.65
C ILE A 143 -7.42 -7.87 -13.24
N ALA A 144 -6.70 -8.77 -12.56
CA ALA A 144 -6.49 -10.15 -13.00
C ALA A 144 -7.59 -11.12 -12.54
N SER A 145 -8.45 -10.73 -11.60
CA SER A 145 -9.49 -11.60 -11.03
C SER A 145 -10.66 -11.89 -11.96
N GLY A 146 -10.93 -11.00 -12.94
CA GLY A 146 -12.14 -11.04 -13.76
C GLY A 146 -13.41 -10.63 -13.00
N MET A 147 -13.29 -10.01 -11.83
CA MET A 147 -14.40 -9.50 -11.02
C MET A 147 -14.70 -8.03 -11.31
N ASN A 148 -15.75 -7.48 -10.70
CA ASN A 148 -16.16 -6.09 -10.91
C ASN A 148 -15.08 -5.12 -10.40
N GLY A 149 -14.44 -4.38 -11.32
CA GLY A 149 -13.46 -3.35 -11.01
C GLY A 149 -14.02 -1.94 -10.82
N GLN A 150 -15.32 -1.72 -11.06
CA GLN A 150 -15.95 -0.40 -10.83
C GLN A 150 -16.38 -0.21 -9.38
N GLN A 151 -16.77 -1.30 -8.73
CA GLN A 151 -17.18 -1.27 -7.32
C GLN A 151 -16.46 -2.38 -6.58
N PHE A 152 -15.58 -1.98 -5.67
CA PHE A 152 -14.84 -2.91 -4.82
C PHE A 152 -14.57 -2.29 -3.46
N THR A 153 -14.38 -3.14 -2.47
CA THR A 153 -14.01 -2.73 -1.11
C THR A 153 -12.81 -3.54 -0.64
N PHE A 154 -11.77 -2.84 -0.19
CA PHE A 154 -10.62 -3.45 0.47
C PHE A 154 -10.83 -3.44 1.98
N HIS A 155 -10.69 -4.60 2.61
CA HIS A 155 -10.94 -4.83 4.03
C HIS A 155 -9.67 -4.98 4.88
N GLY A 156 -8.48 -4.98 4.24
CA GLY A 156 -7.24 -5.31 4.94
C GLY A 156 -7.24 -6.76 5.45
N TYR A 157 -6.78 -6.94 6.68
CA TYR A 157 -6.78 -8.25 7.35
C TYR A 157 -8.15 -8.57 7.94
N LEU A 158 -8.58 -9.82 7.77
CA LEU A 158 -9.78 -10.31 8.43
C LEU A 158 -9.50 -10.71 9.90
N PRO A 159 -10.53 -10.90 10.73
CA PRO A 159 -10.37 -11.28 12.13
C PRO A 159 -9.47 -12.52 12.31
N ILE A 160 -8.62 -12.49 13.33
CA ILE A 160 -7.67 -13.58 13.63
C ILE A 160 -8.41 -14.83 14.10
N GLN A 161 -9.45 -14.66 14.93
CA GLN A 161 -10.25 -15.77 15.44
C GLN A 161 -11.10 -16.38 14.34
N SER A 162 -11.03 -17.71 14.17
CA SER A 162 -11.71 -18.45 13.10
C SER A 162 -13.23 -18.20 13.08
N ALA A 163 -13.90 -18.21 14.24
CA ALA A 163 -15.33 -17.98 14.31
C ALA A 163 -15.74 -16.58 13.79
N ASP A 164 -14.99 -15.54 14.17
CA ASP A 164 -15.25 -14.17 13.74
C ASP A 164 -14.89 -13.98 12.26
N ARG A 165 -13.81 -14.61 11.80
CA ARG A 165 -13.40 -14.62 10.39
C ARG A 165 -14.46 -15.29 9.51
N MET A 166 -14.98 -16.44 9.90
CA MET A 166 -16.07 -17.12 9.20
C MET A 166 -17.35 -16.27 9.13
N LYS A 167 -17.70 -15.59 10.23
CA LYS A 167 -18.83 -14.65 10.25
C LYS A 167 -18.59 -13.49 9.28
N LYS A 168 -17.38 -12.91 9.28
CA LYS A 168 -17.01 -11.82 8.36
C LYS A 168 -17.07 -12.28 6.91
N LEU A 169 -16.52 -13.45 6.58
CA LEU A 169 -16.54 -14.00 5.22
C LEU A 169 -17.98 -14.14 4.68
N ARG A 170 -18.94 -14.63 5.48
CA ARG A 170 -20.35 -14.69 5.07
C ARG A 170 -20.95 -13.31 4.80
N GLN A 171 -20.62 -12.31 5.63
CA GLN A 171 -21.07 -10.93 5.41
C GLN A 171 -20.50 -10.35 4.09
N LEU A 172 -19.23 -10.62 3.79
CA LEU A 172 -18.59 -10.17 2.56
C LEU A 172 -19.21 -10.86 1.34
N GLU A 173 -19.49 -12.15 1.42
CA GLU A 173 -20.18 -12.89 0.38
C GLU A 173 -21.55 -12.31 0.09
N GLU A 174 -22.33 -12.01 1.13
CA GLU A 174 -23.66 -11.42 0.99
C GLU A 174 -23.59 -10.07 0.26
N ILE A 175 -22.64 -9.22 0.62
CA ILE A 175 -22.43 -7.92 -0.04
C ILE A 175 -22.03 -8.12 -1.52
N ALA A 176 -21.09 -9.05 -1.78
CA ALA A 176 -20.65 -9.35 -3.15
C ALA A 176 -21.81 -9.81 -4.03
N ARG A 177 -22.64 -10.71 -3.54
CA ARG A 177 -23.79 -11.28 -4.30
C ARG A 177 -24.93 -10.28 -4.49
N ARG A 178 -25.31 -9.53 -3.45
CA ARG A 178 -26.46 -8.60 -3.51
C ARG A 178 -26.17 -7.34 -4.29
N HIS A 179 -24.96 -6.83 -4.20
CA HIS A 179 -24.62 -5.52 -4.73
C HIS A 179 -23.62 -5.56 -5.89
N ASN A 180 -23.12 -6.74 -6.27
CA ASN A 180 -22.08 -6.93 -7.26
C ASN A 180 -20.81 -6.09 -6.96
N ILE A 181 -20.44 -6.01 -5.65
CA ILE A 181 -19.26 -5.28 -5.17
C ILE A 181 -18.16 -6.29 -4.85
N THR A 182 -17.03 -6.21 -5.52
CA THR A 182 -15.88 -7.10 -5.24
C THR A 182 -15.32 -6.83 -3.85
N GLN A 183 -15.20 -7.87 -3.03
CA GLN A 183 -14.64 -7.79 -1.68
C GLN A 183 -13.20 -8.28 -1.69
N ILE A 184 -12.25 -7.41 -1.36
CA ILE A 184 -10.81 -7.69 -1.39
C ILE A 184 -10.29 -7.73 0.05
N PHE A 185 -9.52 -8.74 0.39
CA PHE A 185 -8.88 -8.88 1.69
C PHE A 185 -7.55 -9.61 1.57
N MET A 186 -6.75 -9.54 2.61
CA MET A 186 -5.45 -10.20 2.65
C MET A 186 -5.22 -10.89 3.99
N GLU A 187 -4.19 -11.73 4.03
CA GLU A 187 -3.73 -12.37 5.24
C GLU A 187 -2.20 -12.44 5.26
N THR A 188 -1.64 -12.65 6.43
CA THR A 188 -0.21 -12.89 6.57
C THR A 188 0.15 -14.27 5.97
N PRO A 189 1.35 -14.42 5.40
CA PRO A 189 1.76 -15.68 4.76
C PRO A 189 1.62 -16.94 5.62
N PHE A 190 1.72 -16.78 6.95
CA PHE A 190 1.61 -17.90 7.88
C PHE A 190 0.16 -18.31 8.22
N ARG A 191 -0.82 -17.46 7.90
CA ARG A 191 -2.24 -17.68 8.21
C ARG A 191 -3.11 -17.92 6.97
N ASN A 192 -2.56 -17.86 5.77
CA ASN A 192 -3.28 -18.07 4.52
C ASN A 192 -4.06 -19.39 4.51
N ASP A 193 -3.40 -20.50 4.90
CA ASP A 193 -4.04 -21.82 4.88
C ASP A 193 -5.24 -21.89 5.82
N SER A 194 -5.19 -21.24 6.98
CA SER A 194 -6.32 -21.18 7.90
C SER A 194 -7.46 -20.33 7.36
N LEU A 195 -7.15 -19.21 6.68
CA LEU A 195 -8.15 -18.37 6.02
C LEU A 195 -8.84 -19.12 4.89
N VAL A 196 -8.10 -19.81 4.03
CA VAL A 196 -8.67 -20.60 2.92
C VAL A 196 -9.56 -21.70 3.47
N ARG A 197 -9.11 -22.44 4.50
CA ARG A 197 -9.92 -23.47 5.15
C ARG A 197 -11.25 -22.93 5.63
N ASP A 198 -11.24 -21.80 6.34
CA ASP A 198 -12.47 -21.17 6.83
C ASP A 198 -13.35 -20.67 5.69
N ALA A 199 -12.77 -20.08 4.63
CA ALA A 199 -13.51 -19.65 3.46
C ALA A 199 -14.21 -20.83 2.76
N LEU A 200 -13.49 -21.90 2.51
CA LEU A 200 -14.05 -23.13 1.89
C LEU A 200 -15.10 -23.80 2.77
N GLN A 201 -15.04 -23.63 4.08
CA GLN A 201 -16.04 -24.19 5.00
C GLN A 201 -17.35 -23.41 4.97
N VAL A 202 -17.31 -22.05 4.87
CA VAL A 202 -18.50 -21.24 5.16
C VAL A 202 -19.14 -20.58 3.94
N LEU A 203 -18.39 -20.41 2.84
CA LEU A 203 -18.90 -19.79 1.63
C LEU A 203 -19.73 -20.78 0.80
N ASP A 204 -20.69 -20.23 0.08
CA ASP A 204 -21.52 -20.98 -0.87
C ASP A 204 -20.64 -21.59 -1.99
N GLY A 205 -21.01 -22.78 -2.44
CA GLY A 205 -20.27 -23.51 -3.47
C GLY A 205 -20.15 -22.78 -4.80
N ASP A 206 -21.12 -21.95 -5.16
CA ASP A 206 -21.15 -21.18 -6.40
C ASP A 206 -20.46 -19.82 -6.31
N THR A 207 -20.12 -19.35 -5.10
CA THR A 207 -19.39 -18.10 -4.90
C THR A 207 -18.01 -18.17 -5.57
N LYS A 208 -17.67 -17.12 -6.32
CA LYS A 208 -16.34 -16.99 -6.94
C LYS A 208 -15.33 -16.48 -5.92
N LEU A 209 -14.28 -17.24 -5.73
CA LEU A 209 -13.12 -16.87 -4.92
C LEU A 209 -11.89 -16.77 -5.82
N CYS A 210 -11.29 -15.61 -5.88
CA CYS A 210 -9.98 -15.41 -6.50
C CYS A 210 -8.89 -15.50 -5.43
N VAL A 211 -7.83 -16.23 -5.75
CA VAL A 211 -6.59 -16.29 -4.99
C VAL A 211 -5.47 -15.78 -5.89
N ALA A 212 -4.90 -14.64 -5.55
CA ALA A 212 -3.78 -14.02 -6.25
C ALA A 212 -2.53 -14.08 -5.36
N CYS A 213 -1.56 -14.83 -5.80
CA CYS A 213 -0.41 -15.25 -5.01
C CYS A 213 0.89 -14.82 -5.64
N ASP A 214 1.85 -14.33 -4.82
CA ASP A 214 3.21 -13.94 -5.23
C ASP A 214 3.23 -13.00 -6.44
N LEU A 215 2.31 -12.03 -6.46
CA LEU A 215 2.17 -11.06 -7.54
C LEU A 215 3.51 -10.41 -7.88
N THR A 216 3.84 -10.37 -9.17
CA THR A 216 5.09 -9.88 -9.74
C THR A 216 6.33 -10.77 -9.54
N LEU A 217 6.21 -11.89 -8.85
CA LEU A 217 7.30 -12.83 -8.65
C LEU A 217 7.27 -13.96 -9.70
N PRO A 218 8.37 -14.68 -9.93
CA PRO A 218 8.39 -15.83 -10.84
C PRO A 218 7.40 -16.96 -10.47
N THR A 219 6.98 -17.01 -9.20
CA THR A 219 6.01 -17.96 -8.66
C THR A 219 4.58 -17.43 -8.67
N GLU A 220 4.34 -16.31 -9.38
CA GLU A 220 3.01 -15.71 -9.49
C GLU A 220 1.96 -16.72 -9.94
N SER A 221 0.85 -16.75 -9.23
CA SER A 221 -0.32 -17.52 -9.65
C SER A 221 -1.60 -16.79 -9.27
N ILE A 222 -2.49 -16.61 -10.25
CA ILE A 222 -3.78 -15.96 -10.06
C ILE A 222 -4.85 -16.89 -10.60
N SER A 223 -5.82 -17.23 -9.78
CA SER A 223 -6.89 -18.13 -10.18
C SER A 223 -8.21 -17.75 -9.53
N THR A 224 -9.25 -17.59 -10.35
CA THR A 224 -10.63 -17.38 -9.93
C THR A 224 -11.41 -18.64 -10.22
N LYS A 225 -11.95 -19.29 -9.17
CA LYS A 225 -12.77 -20.50 -9.28
C LYS A 225 -13.97 -20.39 -8.36
N LYS A 226 -14.98 -21.23 -8.59
CA LYS A 226 -16.05 -21.46 -7.62
C LYS A 226 -15.46 -22.10 -6.36
N VAL A 227 -16.05 -21.80 -5.21
CA VAL A 227 -15.65 -22.40 -3.92
C VAL A 227 -15.74 -23.94 -4.00
N SER A 228 -16.77 -24.48 -4.68
CA SER A 228 -16.91 -25.92 -4.92
C SER A 228 -15.74 -26.56 -5.67
N ASP A 229 -15.09 -25.80 -6.57
CA ASP A 229 -13.92 -26.28 -7.31
C ASP A 229 -12.65 -26.15 -6.49
N TRP A 230 -12.51 -25.07 -5.71
CA TRP A 230 -11.42 -24.95 -4.75
C TRP A 230 -11.41 -26.08 -3.70
N LYS A 231 -12.59 -26.59 -3.29
CA LYS A 231 -12.69 -27.75 -2.38
C LYS A 231 -12.09 -29.03 -2.98
N LYS A 232 -12.10 -29.18 -4.31
CA LYS A 232 -11.50 -30.34 -5.00
C LYS A 232 -9.96 -30.24 -5.07
N GLN A 233 -9.42 -29.02 -5.13
CA GLN A 233 -8.00 -28.75 -5.24
C GLN A 233 -7.66 -27.50 -4.43
N VAL A 234 -7.42 -27.69 -3.14
CA VAL A 234 -7.02 -26.61 -2.21
C VAL A 234 -5.64 -26.08 -2.60
N PRO A 235 -5.47 -24.75 -2.73
CA PRO A 235 -4.17 -24.18 -3.09
C PRO A 235 -3.20 -24.30 -1.90
N ASP A 236 -1.93 -24.53 -2.20
CA ASP A 236 -0.85 -24.41 -1.21
C ASP A 236 -0.39 -22.95 -1.14
N LEU A 237 -0.67 -22.30 -0.02
CA LEU A 237 -0.37 -20.90 0.22
C LEU A 237 0.60 -20.68 1.40
N HIS A 238 1.22 -21.75 1.88
CA HIS A 238 2.13 -21.66 3.01
C HIS A 238 3.30 -20.73 2.70
N LYS A 239 3.48 -19.71 3.53
CA LYS A 239 4.52 -18.66 3.40
C LYS A 239 4.50 -17.85 2.10
N ARG A 240 3.38 -17.85 1.37
CA ARG A 240 3.22 -17.08 0.14
C ARG A 240 2.46 -15.77 0.39
N TYR A 241 2.84 -14.70 -0.29
CA TYR A 241 2.10 -13.44 -0.24
C TYR A 241 0.81 -13.57 -1.06
N SER A 242 -0.34 -13.35 -0.44
CA SER A 242 -1.62 -13.63 -1.09
C SER A 242 -2.65 -12.53 -0.87
N ILE A 243 -3.38 -12.20 -1.94
CA ILE A 243 -4.59 -11.36 -1.93
C ILE A 243 -5.77 -12.24 -2.32
N PHE A 244 -6.87 -12.07 -1.63
CA PHE A 244 -8.12 -12.82 -1.83
C PHE A 244 -9.23 -11.89 -2.26
N LEU A 245 -10.06 -12.34 -3.22
CA LEU A 245 -11.21 -11.56 -3.67
C LEU A 245 -12.46 -12.45 -3.72
N LEU A 246 -13.58 -11.91 -3.25
CA LEU A 246 -14.91 -12.51 -3.43
C LEU A 246 -15.70 -11.68 -4.44
N GLY A 247 -16.32 -12.37 -5.41
CA GLY A 247 -17.23 -11.78 -6.38
C GLY A 247 -18.53 -12.58 -6.48
N GLY A 248 -19.59 -11.94 -6.97
CA GLY A 248 -20.86 -12.58 -7.31
C GLY A 248 -20.79 -13.36 -8.63
#